data_78b14af1f9ecd66c0608052bfd7aee0e
#
_entry.id   78b14af1f9ecd66c0608052bfd7aee0e
#
_cell.length_a   1.000
_cell.length_b   1.000
_cell.length_c   1.000
_cell.angle_alpha   90.00
_cell.angle_beta   90.00
_cell.angle_gamma   90.00
#
_symmetry.space_group_name_H-M   'P 1'
#
loop_
_entity.id
_entity.type
_entity.pdbx_description
1 polymer ?
#
loop_
_entity_poly.entity_id
_entity_poly.type
_entity_poly.pdbx_seq_one_letter_code
_entity_poly.pdbx_strand_id
1 'polypeptide(L)'
;RAGLDTIVLEKLSAGGQMALTEQIDNYPGFENGIDGFSLAEKMQKQAERFGARSEYAEVLRMDLTAVPKLVETSEGIFRGKTVVLATGADPRTLGVAGETELLGRGVAYCAACDGMFYKGKTVVVVGGGNSAAADALLLSRVAKKVILVHRRDTLRATKIYHEPLAQAENVEFRWNSVVSALLSGDRLTGVRLRDTVTGEESVVDCDGVFVSVGRQPATALAVGQLALDGGG
;
A
#
# COMPACT_ATOMS: atom_id res chain seq x y z
N ARG A 1 -6.27 -12.21 -26.34
CA ARG A 1 -6.93 -11.87 -27.62
C ARG A 1 -5.97 -11.96 -28.81
N ALA A 2 -4.66 -11.85 -28.57
CA ALA A 2 -3.62 -12.01 -29.62
C ALA A 2 -3.33 -13.48 -30.00
N GLY A 3 -4.01 -14.45 -29.42
CA GLY A 3 -3.80 -15.89 -29.68
C GLY A 3 -2.55 -16.48 -29.05
N LEU A 4 -1.97 -15.77 -28.07
CA LEU A 4 -0.82 -16.28 -27.31
C LEU A 4 -1.31 -17.22 -26.19
N ASP A 5 -0.63 -18.35 -26.00
CA ASP A 5 -0.80 -19.19 -24.81
C ASP A 5 -0.21 -18.44 -23.62
N THR A 6 -1.09 -18.00 -22.73
CA THR A 6 -0.74 -17.10 -21.61
C THR A 6 -1.11 -17.75 -20.29
N ILE A 7 -0.18 -17.71 -19.33
CA ILE A 7 -0.42 -18.06 -17.94
C ILE A 7 -0.14 -16.86 -17.06
N VAL A 8 -1.01 -16.63 -16.09
CA VAL A 8 -0.87 -15.63 -15.04
C VAL A 8 -0.56 -16.36 -13.74
N LEU A 9 0.57 -16.04 -13.14
CA LEU A 9 0.97 -16.58 -11.83
C LEU A 9 0.64 -15.53 -10.76
N GLU A 10 -0.13 -15.92 -9.76
CA GLU A 10 -0.54 -15.06 -8.67
C GLU A 10 -0.32 -15.76 -7.31
N LYS A 11 0.26 -15.05 -6.35
CA LYS A 11 0.59 -15.65 -5.06
C LYS A 11 -0.65 -15.96 -4.21
N LEU A 12 -1.61 -15.03 -4.14
CA LEU A 12 -2.76 -15.12 -3.24
C LEU A 12 -4.10 -14.97 -3.99
N SER A 13 -4.33 -13.82 -4.57
CA SER A 13 -5.59 -13.50 -5.26
C SER A 13 -5.36 -12.48 -6.37
N ALA A 14 -6.17 -12.54 -7.41
CA ALA A 14 -6.11 -11.57 -8.49
C ALA A 14 -6.37 -10.14 -7.99
N GLY A 15 -5.72 -9.15 -8.65
CA GLY A 15 -5.99 -7.73 -8.45
C GLY A 15 -5.00 -7.00 -7.55
N GLY A 16 -4.18 -7.70 -6.77
CA GLY A 16 -3.15 -7.07 -5.93
C GLY A 16 -3.71 -5.92 -5.09
N GLN A 17 -3.09 -4.74 -5.16
CA GLN A 17 -3.52 -3.56 -4.40
C GLN A 17 -4.90 -3.03 -4.80
N MET A 18 -5.31 -3.20 -6.06
CA MET A 18 -6.63 -2.78 -6.51
C MET A 18 -7.73 -3.54 -5.76
N ALA A 19 -7.54 -4.83 -5.52
CA ALA A 19 -8.50 -5.66 -4.80
C ALA A 19 -8.77 -5.20 -3.35
N LEU A 20 -7.86 -4.41 -2.77
CA LEU A 20 -8.00 -3.85 -1.42
C LEU A 20 -8.79 -2.53 -1.39
N THR A 21 -9.24 -2.02 -2.53
CA THR A 21 -9.98 -0.75 -2.62
C THR A 21 -11.47 -1.01 -2.46
N GLU A 22 -12.09 -0.40 -1.45
CA GLU A 22 -13.51 -0.58 -1.15
C GLU A 22 -14.41 -0.07 -2.30
N GLN A 23 -14.07 1.09 -2.86
CA GLN A 23 -14.85 1.74 -3.92
C GLN A 23 -13.92 2.37 -4.96
N ILE A 24 -14.11 1.99 -6.23
CA ILE A 24 -13.41 2.55 -7.39
C ILE A 24 -14.43 3.26 -8.27
N ASP A 25 -14.40 4.59 -8.27
CA ASP A 25 -15.36 5.43 -8.99
C ASP A 25 -14.86 5.89 -10.37
N ASN A 26 -13.57 5.76 -10.62
CA ASN A 26 -12.91 6.28 -11.84
C ASN A 26 -12.54 5.20 -12.85
N TYR A 27 -13.10 3.98 -12.74
CA TYR A 27 -12.94 2.95 -13.77
C TYR A 27 -14.09 3.00 -14.76
N PRO A 28 -13.86 3.31 -16.05
CA PRO A 28 -14.92 3.47 -17.04
C PRO A 28 -15.75 2.19 -17.21
N GLY A 29 -17.07 2.37 -17.35
CA GLY A 29 -18.02 1.27 -17.53
C GLY A 29 -18.73 0.83 -16.24
N PHE A 30 -18.43 1.48 -15.12
CA PHE A 30 -19.12 1.27 -13.84
C PHE A 30 -19.61 2.63 -13.31
N GLU A 31 -20.79 3.04 -13.74
CA GLU A 31 -21.38 4.36 -13.46
C GLU A 31 -21.61 4.64 -11.96
N ASN A 32 -21.81 3.59 -11.18
CA ASN A 32 -21.99 3.67 -9.73
C ASN A 32 -20.75 3.21 -8.97
N GLY A 33 -19.60 3.12 -9.65
CA GLY A 33 -18.38 2.53 -9.10
C GLY A 33 -18.44 1.01 -8.96
N ILE A 34 -17.36 0.44 -8.49
CA ILE A 34 -17.22 -1.00 -8.22
C ILE A 34 -16.17 -1.20 -7.13
N ASP A 35 -16.33 -2.20 -6.28
CA ASP A 35 -15.26 -2.59 -5.36
C ASP A 35 -14.10 -3.26 -6.12
N GLY A 36 -12.89 -3.09 -5.57
CA GLY A 36 -11.67 -3.53 -6.25
C GLY A 36 -11.56 -5.04 -6.41
N PHE A 37 -12.08 -5.82 -5.46
CA PHE A 37 -12.08 -7.27 -5.54
C PHE A 37 -12.96 -7.77 -6.69
N SER A 38 -14.20 -7.28 -6.77
CA SER A 38 -15.14 -7.61 -7.87
C SER A 38 -14.58 -7.18 -9.23
N LEU A 39 -13.91 -6.03 -9.31
CA LEU A 39 -13.28 -5.58 -10.54
C LEU A 39 -12.17 -6.55 -10.98
N ALA A 40 -11.29 -6.93 -10.04
CA ALA A 40 -10.20 -7.88 -10.28
C ALA A 40 -10.73 -9.23 -10.76
N GLU A 41 -11.76 -9.77 -10.09
CA GLU A 41 -12.40 -11.03 -10.47
C GLU A 41 -13.00 -10.97 -11.88
N LYS A 42 -13.66 -9.87 -12.23
CA LYS A 42 -14.20 -9.65 -13.58
C LYS A 42 -13.10 -9.58 -14.64
N MET A 43 -11.98 -8.93 -14.33
CA MET A 43 -10.82 -8.87 -15.24
C MET A 43 -10.19 -10.24 -15.44
N GLN A 44 -10.02 -11.02 -14.36
CA GLN A 44 -9.51 -12.39 -14.44
C GLN A 44 -10.43 -13.27 -15.32
N LYS A 45 -11.73 -13.31 -15.03
CA LYS A 45 -12.72 -14.07 -15.82
C LYS A 45 -12.74 -13.64 -17.30
N GLN A 46 -12.54 -12.36 -17.57
CA GLN A 46 -12.44 -11.86 -18.94
C GLN A 46 -11.18 -12.39 -19.65
N ALA A 47 -10.02 -12.40 -18.96
CA ALA A 47 -8.79 -12.96 -19.52
C ALA A 47 -8.92 -14.46 -19.79
N GLU A 48 -9.48 -15.21 -18.85
CA GLU A 48 -9.73 -16.65 -18.95
C GLU A 48 -10.68 -17.00 -20.12
N ARG A 49 -11.69 -16.19 -20.33
CA ARG A 49 -12.59 -16.35 -21.51
C ARG A 49 -11.85 -16.26 -22.85
N PHE A 50 -10.71 -15.56 -22.89
CA PHE A 50 -9.84 -15.49 -24.06
C PHE A 50 -8.69 -16.51 -24.04
N GLY A 51 -8.74 -17.49 -23.13
CA GLY A 51 -7.82 -18.61 -23.07
C GLY A 51 -6.60 -18.39 -22.18
N ALA A 52 -6.53 -17.30 -21.42
CA ALA A 52 -5.50 -17.19 -20.39
C ALA A 52 -5.78 -18.20 -19.26
N ARG A 53 -4.71 -18.75 -18.68
CA ARG A 53 -4.79 -19.62 -17.51
C ARG A 53 -4.31 -18.85 -16.30
N SER A 54 -5.00 -18.97 -15.18
CA SER A 54 -4.59 -18.39 -13.89
C SER A 54 -4.15 -19.52 -12.97
N GLU A 55 -2.94 -19.40 -12.40
CA GLU A 55 -2.40 -20.37 -11.46
C GLU A 55 -1.99 -19.65 -10.18
N TYR A 56 -2.40 -20.20 -9.06
CA TYR A 56 -2.00 -19.70 -7.73
C TYR A 56 -0.69 -20.34 -7.33
N ALA A 57 0.41 -19.60 -7.51
CA ALA A 57 1.75 -20.06 -7.22
C ALA A 57 2.66 -18.89 -6.85
N GLU A 58 3.39 -19.01 -5.76
CA GLU A 58 4.42 -18.04 -5.41
C GLU A 58 5.65 -18.20 -6.29
N VAL A 59 6.05 -17.14 -6.99
CA VAL A 59 7.29 -17.14 -7.76
C VAL A 59 8.48 -16.97 -6.80
N LEU A 60 9.36 -17.98 -6.75
CA LEU A 60 10.51 -18.04 -5.86
C LEU A 60 11.77 -17.53 -6.55
N ARG A 61 11.93 -17.83 -7.85
CA ARG A 61 13.08 -17.45 -8.64
C ARG A 61 12.74 -17.38 -10.13
N MET A 62 13.51 -16.57 -10.85
CA MET A 62 13.42 -16.49 -12.31
C MET A 62 14.80 -16.60 -12.93
N ASP A 63 14.87 -17.16 -14.15
CA ASP A 63 16.00 -17.01 -15.04
C ASP A 63 15.48 -16.41 -16.36
N LEU A 64 15.71 -15.12 -16.50
CA LEU A 64 15.27 -14.34 -17.66
C LEU A 64 16.28 -14.37 -18.81
N THR A 65 17.46 -14.98 -18.60
CA THR A 65 18.52 -15.15 -19.62
C THR A 65 18.36 -16.46 -20.37
N ALA A 66 17.76 -17.49 -19.74
CA ALA A 66 17.48 -18.77 -20.36
C ALA A 66 16.55 -18.67 -21.57
N VAL A 67 16.65 -19.65 -22.48
CA VAL A 67 15.75 -19.81 -23.64
C VAL A 67 15.27 -21.27 -23.70
N PRO A 68 13.99 -21.52 -23.37
CA PRO A 68 12.97 -20.61 -22.87
C PRO A 68 13.29 -20.06 -21.50
N LYS A 69 12.71 -18.93 -21.12
CA LYS A 69 12.83 -18.33 -19.79
C LYS A 69 12.21 -19.24 -18.74
N LEU A 70 12.82 -19.28 -17.55
CA LEU A 70 12.40 -20.15 -16.47
C LEU A 70 11.81 -19.33 -15.33
N VAL A 71 10.69 -19.81 -14.78
CA VAL A 71 10.04 -19.24 -13.59
C VAL A 71 9.79 -20.40 -12.62
N GLU A 72 10.55 -20.43 -11.54
CA GLU A 72 10.45 -21.39 -10.45
C GLU A 72 9.43 -20.89 -9.42
N THR A 73 8.49 -21.74 -9.09
CA THR A 73 7.39 -21.41 -8.16
C THR A 73 7.24 -22.48 -7.08
N SER A 74 6.37 -22.22 -6.10
CA SER A 74 5.94 -23.20 -5.09
C SER A 74 5.32 -24.46 -5.71
N GLU A 75 4.74 -24.36 -6.91
CA GLU A 75 3.99 -25.43 -7.59
C GLU A 75 4.79 -26.08 -8.73
N GLY A 76 6.06 -25.67 -8.95
CA GLY A 76 6.92 -26.20 -9.99
C GLY A 76 7.54 -25.17 -10.91
N ILE A 77 8.08 -25.61 -12.05
CA ILE A 77 8.80 -24.74 -12.98
C ILE A 77 7.97 -24.49 -14.23
N PHE A 78 7.69 -23.23 -14.49
CA PHE A 78 7.06 -22.76 -15.70
C PHE A 78 8.12 -22.30 -16.72
N ARG A 79 7.83 -22.52 -18.00
CA ARG A 79 8.70 -22.12 -19.11
C ARG A 79 7.93 -21.24 -20.08
N GLY A 80 8.49 -20.09 -20.40
CA GLY A 80 7.87 -19.14 -21.32
C GLY A 80 8.83 -18.54 -22.33
N LYS A 81 8.36 -18.22 -23.52
CA LYS A 81 9.14 -17.46 -24.51
C LYS A 81 9.37 -16.03 -24.03
N THR A 82 8.40 -15.47 -23.33
CA THR A 82 8.43 -14.13 -22.75
C THR A 82 7.87 -14.16 -21.34
N VAL A 83 8.32 -13.22 -20.50
CA VAL A 83 7.81 -12.99 -19.14
C VAL A 83 7.41 -11.53 -19.04
N VAL A 84 6.23 -11.28 -18.49
CA VAL A 84 5.76 -9.95 -18.12
C VAL A 84 5.81 -9.84 -16.61
N LEU A 85 6.58 -8.88 -16.09
CA LEU A 85 6.68 -8.61 -14.67
C LEU A 85 5.57 -7.63 -14.27
N ALA A 86 4.64 -8.10 -13.45
CA ALA A 86 3.55 -7.31 -12.91
C ALA A 86 3.47 -7.50 -11.39
N THR A 87 4.64 -7.51 -10.74
CA THR A 87 4.84 -7.88 -9.34
C THR A 87 4.35 -6.83 -8.32
N GLY A 88 3.91 -5.66 -8.81
CA GLY A 88 3.37 -4.62 -7.96
C GLY A 88 4.42 -3.91 -7.10
N ALA A 89 4.00 -3.44 -5.92
CA ALA A 89 4.85 -2.73 -5.00
C ALA A 89 4.39 -2.93 -3.55
N ASP A 90 5.32 -3.07 -2.64
CA ASP A 90 5.06 -3.21 -1.21
C ASP A 90 5.03 -1.84 -0.50
N PRO A 91 4.29 -1.69 0.59
CA PRO A 91 4.36 -0.48 1.40
C PRO A 91 5.77 -0.30 1.98
N ARG A 92 6.24 0.94 1.96
CA ARG A 92 7.47 1.29 2.68
C ARG A 92 7.17 1.37 4.17
N THR A 93 8.06 0.81 4.97
CA THR A 93 7.98 0.86 6.43
C THR A 93 8.47 2.20 6.97
N LEU A 94 8.14 2.49 8.23
CA LEU A 94 8.76 3.59 8.99
C LEU A 94 10.21 3.27 9.34
N GLY A 95 10.54 1.97 9.46
CA GLY A 95 11.86 1.50 9.87
C GLY A 95 12.13 1.66 11.35
N VAL A 96 11.08 1.66 12.18
CA VAL A 96 11.19 1.74 13.64
C VAL A 96 10.95 0.38 14.29
N ALA A 97 11.55 0.18 15.45
CA ALA A 97 11.38 -1.06 16.21
C ALA A 97 9.91 -1.31 16.57
N GLY A 98 9.47 -2.57 16.52
CA GLY A 98 8.12 -2.98 16.87
C GLY A 98 7.09 -2.77 15.75
N GLU A 99 7.46 -2.24 14.59
CA GLU A 99 6.52 -1.95 13.50
C GLU A 99 5.83 -3.22 12.98
N THR A 100 6.61 -4.27 12.74
CA THR A 100 6.09 -5.54 12.24
C THR A 100 5.25 -6.27 13.28
N GLU A 101 5.68 -6.27 14.54
CA GLU A 101 4.99 -6.92 15.66
C GLU A 101 3.65 -6.27 15.97
N LEU A 102 3.51 -4.98 15.67
CA LEU A 102 2.28 -4.21 15.89
C LEU A 102 1.33 -4.20 14.70
N LEU A 103 1.65 -4.89 13.60
CA LEU A 103 0.71 -5.04 12.48
C LEU A 103 -0.59 -5.69 12.96
N GLY A 104 -1.73 -5.05 12.64
CA GLY A 104 -3.06 -5.46 13.12
C GLY A 104 -3.30 -5.20 14.63
N ARG A 105 -2.28 -4.72 15.36
CA ARG A 105 -2.38 -4.36 16.77
C ARG A 105 -2.11 -2.87 17.03
N GLY A 106 -2.35 -2.05 16.02
CA GLY A 106 -2.20 -0.60 16.08
C GLY A 106 -1.41 -0.02 14.91
N VAL A 107 -0.65 -0.82 14.16
CA VAL A 107 -0.01 -0.39 12.92
C VAL A 107 -0.76 -0.96 11.73
N ALA A 108 -1.01 -0.12 10.72
CA ALA A 108 -1.71 -0.47 9.49
C ALA A 108 -1.11 0.27 8.29
N TYR A 109 -1.23 -0.34 7.10
CA TYR A 109 -0.79 0.23 5.81
C TYR A 109 -1.95 0.54 4.86
N CYS A 110 -3.18 0.28 5.28
CA CYS A 110 -4.37 0.45 4.46
C CYS A 110 -5.50 1.09 5.28
N ALA A 111 -5.76 2.38 5.06
CA ALA A 111 -6.84 3.07 5.77
C ALA A 111 -8.23 2.56 5.34
N ALA A 112 -8.41 2.22 4.07
CA ALA A 112 -9.67 1.66 3.57
C ALA A 112 -9.98 0.28 4.18
N CYS A 113 -8.94 -0.55 4.43
CA CYS A 113 -9.10 -1.89 5.00
C CYS A 113 -9.38 -1.86 6.50
N ASP A 114 -8.62 -1.03 7.22
CA ASP A 114 -8.53 -1.10 8.69
C ASP A 114 -9.21 0.08 9.40
N GLY A 115 -9.57 1.15 8.67
CA GLY A 115 -10.05 2.41 9.26
C GLY A 115 -11.26 2.25 10.17
N MET A 116 -12.16 1.34 9.84
CA MET A 116 -13.36 1.10 10.65
C MET A 116 -13.08 0.54 12.05
N PHE A 117 -11.95 -0.15 12.26
CA PHE A 117 -11.53 -0.60 13.59
C PHE A 117 -11.12 0.54 14.53
N TYR A 118 -10.93 1.74 13.95
CA TYR A 118 -10.53 2.97 14.67
C TYR A 118 -11.66 3.99 14.78
N LYS A 119 -12.90 3.57 14.59
CA LYS A 119 -14.08 4.44 14.78
C LYS A 119 -14.08 5.03 16.18
N GLY A 120 -14.16 6.36 16.27
CA GLY A 120 -14.18 7.12 17.52
C GLY A 120 -12.84 7.17 18.28
N LYS A 121 -11.73 6.69 17.68
CA LYS A 121 -10.40 6.66 18.27
C LYS A 121 -9.50 7.76 17.70
N THR A 122 -8.32 7.93 18.31
CA THR A 122 -7.27 8.82 17.80
C THR A 122 -6.30 8.02 16.94
N VAL A 123 -6.05 8.49 15.72
CA VAL A 123 -5.11 7.84 14.79
C VAL A 123 -4.06 8.82 14.28
N VAL A 124 -2.89 8.28 14.01
CA VAL A 124 -1.80 8.99 13.34
C VAL A 124 -1.69 8.49 11.90
N VAL A 125 -1.62 9.39 10.94
CA VAL A 125 -1.28 9.09 9.54
C VAL A 125 0.11 9.63 9.25
N VAL A 126 1.03 8.78 8.81
CA VAL A 126 2.40 9.19 8.53
C VAL A 126 2.61 9.28 7.02
N GLY A 127 2.92 10.47 6.54
CA GLY A 127 3.18 10.73 5.13
C GLY A 127 2.79 12.14 4.70
N GLY A 128 2.97 12.47 3.43
CA GLY A 128 2.62 13.80 2.91
C GLY A 128 2.35 13.79 1.41
N GLY A 129 2.23 12.61 0.81
CA GLY A 129 1.81 12.43 -0.58
C GLY A 129 0.30 12.21 -0.69
N ASN A 130 -0.18 11.95 -1.92
CA ASN A 130 -1.60 11.73 -2.21
C ASN A 130 -2.21 10.60 -1.35
N SER A 131 -1.50 9.49 -1.15
CA SER A 131 -1.99 8.38 -0.32
C SER A 131 -2.24 8.84 1.12
N ALA A 132 -1.26 9.50 1.75
CA ALA A 132 -1.42 9.98 3.12
C ALA A 132 -2.57 10.99 3.26
N ALA A 133 -2.72 11.88 2.28
CA ALA A 133 -3.80 12.86 2.26
C ALA A 133 -5.18 12.20 2.11
N ALA A 134 -5.29 11.23 1.19
CA ALA A 134 -6.52 10.46 1.00
C ALA A 134 -6.86 9.62 2.24
N ASP A 135 -5.87 8.94 2.83
CA ASP A 135 -6.05 8.16 4.05
C ASP A 135 -6.49 9.03 5.23
N ALA A 136 -5.89 10.22 5.39
CA ALA A 136 -6.30 11.15 6.44
C ALA A 136 -7.73 11.64 6.27
N LEU A 137 -8.16 11.95 5.03
CA LEU A 137 -9.54 12.33 4.74
C LEU A 137 -10.53 11.17 4.95
N LEU A 138 -10.16 9.96 4.59
CA LEU A 138 -10.98 8.79 4.83
C LEU A 138 -11.16 8.58 6.34
N LEU A 139 -10.06 8.58 7.08
CA LEU A 139 -10.06 8.37 8.52
C LEU A 139 -10.76 9.51 9.28
N SER A 140 -10.74 10.76 8.78
CA SER A 140 -11.44 11.86 9.43
C SER A 140 -12.95 11.68 9.51
N ARG A 141 -13.52 10.83 8.63
CA ARG A 141 -14.95 10.52 8.64
C ARG A 141 -15.36 9.55 9.76
N VAL A 142 -14.44 8.79 10.30
CA VAL A 142 -14.72 7.70 11.24
C VAL A 142 -13.98 7.85 12.57
N ALA A 143 -12.75 8.35 12.56
CA ALA A 143 -11.95 8.54 13.76
C ALA A 143 -12.40 9.79 14.56
N LYS A 144 -12.15 9.77 15.87
CA LYS A 144 -12.34 10.94 16.72
C LYS A 144 -11.35 12.04 16.36
N LYS A 145 -10.11 11.67 16.09
CA LYS A 145 -9.03 12.61 15.75
C LYS A 145 -8.04 11.92 14.80
N VAL A 146 -7.59 12.65 13.80
CA VAL A 146 -6.53 12.25 12.87
C VAL A 146 -5.36 13.21 13.02
N ILE A 147 -4.16 12.69 13.24
CA ILE A 147 -2.94 13.47 13.33
C ILE A 147 -2.06 13.13 12.14
N LEU A 148 -1.98 14.05 11.18
CA LEU A 148 -1.19 13.87 9.95
C LEU A 148 0.25 14.33 10.19
N VAL A 149 1.16 13.38 10.28
CA VAL A 149 2.59 13.59 10.54
C VAL A 149 3.35 13.66 9.22
N HIS A 150 4.03 14.77 8.97
CA HIS A 150 4.84 14.94 7.77
C HIS A 150 6.21 15.56 8.09
N ARG A 151 7.24 14.99 7.44
CA ARG A 151 8.66 15.41 7.64
C ARG A 151 9.03 16.78 7.07
N ARG A 152 8.12 17.46 6.37
CA ARG A 152 8.27 18.79 5.80
C ARG A 152 7.18 19.72 6.33
N ASP A 153 7.29 20.99 6.02
CA ASP A 153 6.34 22.04 6.38
C ASP A 153 5.13 22.15 5.44
N THR A 154 5.09 21.35 4.38
CA THR A 154 4.01 21.37 3.39
C THR A 154 3.80 19.99 2.75
N LEU A 155 2.56 19.66 2.41
CA LEU A 155 2.21 18.43 1.71
C LEU A 155 2.76 18.42 0.28
N ARG A 156 3.18 17.23 -0.17
CA ARG A 156 3.47 16.95 -1.58
C ARG A 156 2.23 16.47 -2.34
N ALA A 157 1.15 16.22 -1.62
CA ALA A 157 -0.14 15.84 -2.21
C ALA A 157 -0.63 16.91 -3.19
N THR A 158 -1.39 16.50 -4.20
CA THR A 158 -2.04 17.42 -5.14
C THR A 158 -2.99 18.37 -4.41
N LYS A 159 -3.15 19.58 -4.93
CA LYS A 159 -3.90 20.66 -4.26
C LYS A 159 -5.35 20.31 -3.93
N ILE A 160 -5.95 19.36 -4.65
CA ILE A 160 -7.32 18.89 -4.40
C ILE A 160 -7.53 18.35 -2.98
N TYR A 161 -6.46 17.88 -2.32
CA TYR A 161 -6.54 17.38 -0.93
C TYR A 161 -6.34 18.46 0.11
N HIS A 162 -5.73 19.62 -0.23
CA HIS A 162 -5.30 20.62 0.74
C HIS A 162 -6.49 21.27 1.44
N GLU A 163 -7.46 21.76 0.67
CA GLU A 163 -8.62 22.44 1.21
C GLU A 163 -9.52 21.50 2.05
N PRO A 164 -9.90 20.29 1.57
CA PRO A 164 -10.68 19.37 2.39
C PRO A 164 -9.98 18.97 3.69
N LEU A 165 -8.67 18.81 3.70
CA LEU A 165 -7.91 18.50 4.91
C LEU A 165 -7.87 19.70 5.88
N ALA A 166 -7.76 20.92 5.36
CA ALA A 166 -7.77 22.14 6.19
C ALA A 166 -9.14 22.42 6.80
N GLN A 167 -10.23 22.01 6.15
CA GLN A 167 -11.61 22.16 6.62
C GLN A 167 -12.04 21.05 7.59
N ALA A 168 -11.30 19.94 7.65
CA ALA A 168 -11.62 18.82 8.54
C ALA A 168 -11.26 19.18 9.99
N GLU A 169 -12.29 19.46 10.83
CA GLU A 169 -12.13 19.96 12.21
C GLU A 169 -11.34 18.98 13.11
N ASN A 170 -11.36 17.70 12.80
CA ASN A 170 -10.67 16.65 13.57
C ASN A 170 -9.32 16.23 12.99
N VAL A 171 -8.80 16.95 11.99
CA VAL A 171 -7.45 16.70 11.42
C VAL A 171 -6.47 17.73 11.98
N GLU A 172 -5.43 17.23 12.64
CA GLU A 172 -4.30 18.02 13.13
C GLU A 172 -3.05 17.72 12.33
N PHE A 173 -2.29 18.73 11.95
CA PHE A 173 -1.02 18.55 11.25
C PHE A 173 0.17 18.63 12.22
N ARG A 174 1.08 17.69 12.09
CA ARG A 174 2.41 17.70 12.71
C ARG A 174 3.44 17.81 11.60
N TRP A 175 3.79 19.05 11.30
CA TRP A 175 4.82 19.38 10.32
C TRP A 175 6.22 19.14 10.86
N ASN A 176 7.20 19.05 9.96
CA ASN A 176 8.61 18.85 10.27
C ASN A 176 8.84 17.70 11.27
N SER A 177 8.01 16.66 11.22
CA SER A 177 8.00 15.61 12.21
C SER A 177 8.13 14.24 11.58
N VAL A 178 8.86 13.37 12.24
CA VAL A 178 8.99 11.94 11.91
C VAL A 178 8.67 11.10 13.13
N VAL A 179 8.12 9.91 12.91
CA VAL A 179 7.97 8.93 13.98
C VAL A 179 9.33 8.35 14.30
N SER A 180 9.80 8.52 15.52
CA SER A 180 11.08 7.97 16.00
C SER A 180 10.92 6.68 16.80
N ALA A 181 9.73 6.44 17.38
CA ALA A 181 9.41 5.18 18.07
C ALA A 181 7.89 4.95 18.12
N LEU A 182 7.51 3.67 18.18
CA LEU A 182 6.17 3.24 18.53
C LEU A 182 6.12 2.90 20.01
N LEU A 183 5.10 3.40 20.70
CA LEU A 183 4.87 3.13 22.12
C LEU A 183 3.78 2.09 22.26
N SER A 184 4.04 1.00 22.97
CA SER A 184 3.10 -0.12 23.05
C SER A 184 3.21 -0.88 24.36
N GLY A 185 2.07 -1.47 24.81
CA GLY A 185 2.03 -2.68 25.60
C GLY A 185 1.69 -3.86 24.68
N ASP A 186 0.55 -4.52 24.91
CA ASP A 186 0.02 -5.57 24.01
C ASP A 186 -0.43 -5.00 22.65
N ARG A 187 -0.75 -3.73 22.60
CA ARG A 187 -1.16 -2.96 21.44
C ARG A 187 -0.46 -1.60 21.44
N LEU A 188 -0.52 -0.92 20.31
CA LEU A 188 -0.05 0.46 20.21
C LEU A 188 -0.82 1.36 21.19
N THR A 189 -0.10 2.23 21.86
CA THR A 189 -0.65 3.25 22.80
C THR A 189 -0.28 4.67 22.39
N GLY A 190 0.70 4.84 21.52
CA GLY A 190 1.16 6.14 21.07
C GLY A 190 2.36 6.07 20.16
N VAL A 191 2.85 7.24 19.77
CA VAL A 191 4.08 7.41 19.00
C VAL A 191 4.95 8.48 19.63
N ARG A 192 6.27 8.31 19.49
CA ARG A 192 7.22 9.38 19.72
C ARG A 192 7.52 10.04 18.38
N LEU A 193 7.34 11.35 18.34
CA LEU A 193 7.69 12.18 17.21
C LEU A 193 9.00 12.91 17.52
N ARG A 194 9.83 13.06 16.49
CA ARG A 194 11.01 13.92 16.52
C ARG A 194 10.86 15.01 15.47
N ASP A 195 11.01 16.25 15.90
CA ASP A 195 11.09 17.38 15.00
C ASP A 195 12.38 17.32 14.15
N THR A 196 12.25 17.47 12.86
CA THR A 196 13.38 17.33 11.90
C THR A 196 14.24 18.60 11.83
N VAL A 197 13.77 19.73 12.40
CA VAL A 197 14.47 21.02 12.42
C VAL A 197 15.17 21.24 13.76
N THR A 198 14.43 21.06 14.87
CA THR A 198 14.95 21.32 16.22
C THR A 198 15.56 20.07 16.86
N GLY A 199 15.17 18.88 16.43
CA GLY A 199 15.55 17.63 17.05
C GLY A 199 14.74 17.29 18.32
N GLU A 200 13.83 18.16 18.75
CA GLU A 200 13.01 17.95 19.95
C GLU A 200 12.10 16.74 19.78
N GLU A 201 11.90 16.01 20.85
CA GLU A 201 10.98 14.86 20.87
C GLU A 201 9.69 15.21 21.63
N SER A 202 8.58 14.68 21.13
CA SER A 202 7.28 14.78 21.76
C SER A 202 6.56 13.43 21.67
N VAL A 203 5.63 13.19 22.60
CA VAL A 203 4.80 11.98 22.62
C VAL A 203 3.39 12.35 22.22
N VAL A 204 2.79 11.50 21.41
CA VAL A 204 1.40 11.60 20.94
C VAL A 204 0.71 10.29 21.27
N ASP A 205 -0.30 10.35 22.14
CA ASP A 205 -1.14 9.18 22.42
C ASP A 205 -2.06 8.92 21.24
N CYS A 206 -2.10 7.68 20.78
CA CYS A 206 -2.98 7.24 19.69
C CYS A 206 -3.25 5.74 19.76
N ASP A 207 -4.37 5.35 19.18
CA ASP A 207 -4.82 3.95 19.10
C ASP A 207 -4.31 3.25 17.82
N GLY A 208 -3.91 4.02 16.81
CA GLY A 208 -3.47 3.50 15.53
C GLY A 208 -2.53 4.41 14.77
N VAL A 209 -1.64 3.78 14.00
CA VAL A 209 -0.72 4.44 13.06
C VAL A 209 -0.94 3.87 11.67
N PHE A 210 -1.30 4.72 10.73
CA PHE A 210 -1.42 4.41 9.31
C PHE A 210 -0.18 4.90 8.57
N VAL A 211 0.57 3.97 8.01
CA VAL A 211 1.87 4.24 7.38
C VAL A 211 1.68 4.45 5.89
N SER A 212 1.75 5.71 5.42
CA SER A 212 1.51 6.13 4.04
C SER A 212 2.72 6.89 3.47
N VAL A 213 3.94 6.34 3.70
CA VAL A 213 5.21 6.96 3.31
C VAL A 213 5.68 6.58 1.91
N GLY A 214 4.82 5.91 1.15
CA GLY A 214 5.06 5.48 -0.22
C GLY A 214 5.19 3.97 -0.35
N ARG A 215 5.55 3.54 -1.56
CA ARG A 215 5.70 2.12 -1.90
C ARG A 215 7.06 1.86 -2.52
N GLN A 216 7.50 0.62 -2.45
CA GLN A 216 8.71 0.14 -3.10
C GLN A 216 8.31 -0.92 -4.13
N PRO A 217 8.73 -0.79 -5.39
CA PRO A 217 8.49 -1.81 -6.41
C PRO A 217 8.98 -3.18 -5.96
N ALA A 218 8.18 -4.22 -6.19
CA ALA A 218 8.53 -5.60 -5.85
C ALA A 218 9.41 -6.21 -6.96
N THR A 219 10.62 -5.68 -7.14
CA THR A 219 11.56 -6.01 -8.23
C THR A 219 12.69 -6.95 -7.81
N ALA A 220 12.67 -7.48 -6.58
CA ALA A 220 13.74 -8.33 -6.05
C ALA A 220 14.08 -9.50 -6.97
N LEU A 221 13.09 -10.12 -7.61
CA LEU A 221 13.27 -11.22 -8.56
C LEU A 221 13.96 -10.82 -9.88
N ALA A 222 13.99 -9.52 -10.19
CA ALA A 222 14.58 -8.98 -11.41
C ALA A 222 16.01 -8.46 -11.22
N VAL A 223 16.48 -8.35 -9.98
CA VAL A 223 17.82 -7.85 -9.64
C VAL A 223 18.89 -8.70 -10.32
N GLY A 224 19.85 -8.03 -10.97
CA GLY A 224 20.95 -8.67 -11.70
C GLY A 224 20.57 -9.26 -13.07
N GLN A 225 19.28 -9.25 -13.43
CA GLN A 225 18.79 -9.76 -14.71
C GLN A 225 18.22 -8.67 -15.62
N LEU A 226 17.76 -7.57 -15.02
CA LEU A 226 17.25 -6.38 -15.72
C LEU A 226 17.98 -5.14 -15.22
N ALA A 227 18.06 -4.11 -16.07
CA ALA A 227 18.48 -2.78 -15.64
C ALA A 227 17.36 -2.14 -14.81
N LEU A 228 17.66 -1.82 -13.55
CA LEU A 228 16.73 -1.13 -12.64
C LEU A 228 17.25 0.28 -12.39
N ASP A 229 16.35 1.22 -12.16
CA ASP A 229 16.71 2.57 -11.73
C ASP A 229 16.92 2.64 -10.21
N GLY A 230 17.20 3.85 -9.67
CA GLY A 230 17.41 4.03 -8.24
C GLY A 230 16.15 3.85 -7.37
N GLY A 231 15.00 3.64 -7.98
CA GLY A 231 13.73 3.36 -7.32
C GLY A 231 13.40 1.87 -7.23
N GLY A 232 14.10 1.03 -8.00
CA GLY A 232 13.95 -0.42 -8.10
C GLY A 232 13.34 -0.89 -9.40
#